data_3a50851001d85aa7a78312ff05913b42
#
_entry.id   3a50851001d85aa7a78312ff05913b42
#
_cell.length_a   1.000
_cell.length_b   1.000
_cell.length_c   1.000
_cell.angle_alpha   90.00
_cell.angle_beta   90.00
_cell.angle_gamma   90.00
#
_symmetry.space_group_name_H-M   'P 1'
#
loop_
_entity.id
_entity.type
_entity.pdbx_description
1 polymer ?
#
loop_
_entity_poly.entity_id
_entity_poly.type
_entity_poly.pdbx_seq_one_letter_code
_entity_poly.pdbx_strand_id
1 'polypeptide(L)'
;MGKIIGIDLGTTNSCVAVYEGAEPIVIPNPEGARTTPSVVAFSKTGERMVGQVAKRQAITNPDRTIISIKREMGTANKRTIDGKAYTPQEISAMILQKLKSDAEAYLGTTVSQAVITVPAYFSDAQRQATKDAGKIAGLEVLRIINEPTAAALAYGMDKEANQKIMVFDLGGGTFDVSLLEISDGVFEVLATNGDTHLGGDDFDQRVIDWMADQFLKENGVDLRKDKMVLQRLRDAAEKAKIELSGMTSTSINLPFITATAAGPLHFEATLTRAEFDRITADLVERTMIPTKKALADAGISVNQIDKVLLVGGSTRIPAVQEAVKKFIGKDPFKGINPDECVAIGAAIQGGVLGGEVKDLLLLDVTPLSLGIETLGGVFNRIIDRNTTIPVKKSQVYSTAADGQTSVEIHVLQGEREMAANNTTLGRFILDGITPAPRGVPQIEVTFDIDANGIVNVTAKDKGTGKEQHITITSSTNMSKEDIDRAVKDAEKFAEEDKKAREAVDVRNRAESVIFQSEKTLTDLGDKADPADAQEVKNAIEKLRETLKGSDVEAIKADTEAVEKSFYKISEKLYAQQQGQPGAEADPNAGAGNNGSDGTYYNANYEDHSNNNN
;
A
#
# COMPACT_ATOMS: atom_id res chain seq x y z
N MET A 1 -3.70 -17.49 18.79
CA MET A 1 -3.94 -16.09 18.41
C MET A 1 -4.06 -16.05 16.89
N GLY A 2 -4.93 -15.18 16.34
CA GLY A 2 -4.98 -14.99 14.88
C GLY A 2 -3.68 -14.43 14.34
N LYS A 3 -3.36 -14.68 13.06
CA LYS A 3 -2.17 -14.09 12.42
C LYS A 3 -2.35 -12.58 12.27
N ILE A 4 -1.30 -11.83 12.55
CA ILE A 4 -1.23 -10.37 12.37
C ILE A 4 -0.49 -10.12 11.06
N ILE A 5 -1.12 -9.42 10.13
CA ILE A 5 -0.48 -9.06 8.85
C ILE A 5 0.14 -7.67 8.93
N GLY A 6 1.26 -7.49 8.22
CA GLY A 6 1.88 -6.19 7.99
C GLY A 6 1.49 -5.67 6.60
N ILE A 7 1.00 -4.46 6.52
CA ILE A 7 0.54 -3.84 5.27
C ILE A 7 1.31 -2.55 5.02
N ASP A 8 1.96 -2.48 3.88
CA ASP A 8 2.36 -1.23 3.25
C ASP A 8 1.20 -0.74 2.35
N LEU A 9 0.51 0.30 2.81
CA LEU A 9 -0.54 0.95 2.04
C LEU A 9 0.06 2.08 1.20
N GLY A 10 0.71 1.73 0.10
CA GLY A 10 1.42 2.68 -0.75
C GLY A 10 0.51 3.54 -1.65
N THR A 11 1.03 4.67 -2.14
CA THR A 11 0.29 5.57 -3.07
C THR A 11 0.01 4.90 -4.41
N THR A 12 1.02 4.23 -4.98
CA THR A 12 0.94 3.60 -6.32
C THR A 12 0.75 2.09 -6.21
N ASN A 13 1.51 1.43 -5.33
CA ASN A 13 1.42 0.00 -5.08
C ASN A 13 1.38 -0.24 -3.57
N SER A 14 0.63 -1.26 -3.17
CA SER A 14 0.57 -1.76 -1.79
C SER A 14 1.16 -3.15 -1.70
N CYS A 15 1.64 -3.52 -0.52
CA CYS A 15 2.26 -4.81 -0.26
C CYS A 15 1.75 -5.37 1.07
N VAL A 16 1.59 -6.68 1.16
CA VAL A 16 1.20 -7.36 2.40
C VAL A 16 2.21 -8.46 2.74
N ALA A 17 2.55 -8.56 4.00
CA ALA A 17 3.44 -9.57 4.52
C ALA A 17 2.94 -10.13 5.86
N VAL A 18 3.45 -11.28 6.24
CA VAL A 18 3.16 -11.94 7.52
C VAL A 18 4.46 -12.42 8.16
N TYR A 19 4.51 -12.45 9.49
CA TYR A 19 5.61 -13.10 10.22
C TYR A 19 5.23 -14.56 10.47
N GLU A 20 5.98 -15.50 9.91
CA GLU A 20 5.71 -16.93 10.01
C GLU A 20 7.00 -17.75 9.97
N GLY A 21 7.10 -18.79 10.81
CA GLY A 21 8.28 -19.66 10.84
C GLY A 21 9.60 -18.97 11.21
N ALA A 22 9.53 -17.90 12.04
CA ALA A 22 10.63 -17.04 12.45
C ALA A 22 11.15 -16.08 11.35
N GLU A 23 10.45 -15.95 10.23
CA GLU A 23 10.81 -15.04 9.14
C GLU A 23 9.61 -14.22 8.64
N PRO A 24 9.83 -12.99 8.18
CA PRO A 24 8.78 -12.22 7.51
C PRO A 24 8.64 -12.67 6.04
N ILE A 25 7.42 -12.97 5.62
CA ILE A 25 7.12 -13.47 4.28
C ILE A 25 6.18 -12.49 3.58
N VAL A 26 6.57 -12.01 2.40
CA VAL A 26 5.67 -11.23 1.54
C VAL A 26 4.68 -12.15 0.87
N ILE A 27 3.39 -11.85 1.03
CA ILE A 27 2.29 -12.63 0.48
C ILE A 27 2.05 -12.20 -0.98
N PRO A 28 2.19 -13.10 -1.97
CA PRO A 28 1.85 -12.78 -3.35
C PRO A 28 0.34 -12.65 -3.52
N ASN A 29 -0.08 -11.77 -4.44
CA ASN A 29 -1.47 -11.68 -4.84
C ASN A 29 -1.87 -12.85 -5.77
N PRO A 30 -3.17 -13.05 -6.07
CA PRO A 30 -3.63 -14.13 -6.95
C PRO A 30 -3.06 -14.08 -8.37
N GLU A 31 -2.61 -12.91 -8.81
CA GLU A 31 -1.93 -12.72 -10.09
C GLU A 31 -0.43 -13.10 -10.05
N GLY A 32 0.06 -13.57 -8.91
CA GLY A 32 1.45 -13.97 -8.68
C GLY A 32 2.41 -12.82 -8.42
N ALA A 33 1.94 -11.57 -8.36
CA ALA A 33 2.78 -10.42 -8.05
C ALA A 33 2.91 -10.21 -6.54
N ARG A 34 4.06 -9.70 -6.11
CA ARG A 34 4.35 -9.42 -4.69
C ARG A 34 3.85 -8.05 -4.22
N THR A 35 3.42 -7.22 -5.16
CA THR A 35 2.77 -5.93 -4.91
C THR A 35 1.44 -5.86 -5.66
N THR A 36 0.50 -5.10 -5.12
CA THR A 36 -0.83 -4.87 -5.69
C THR A 36 -0.99 -3.38 -6.01
N PRO A 37 -1.34 -2.99 -7.24
CA PRO A 37 -1.61 -1.59 -7.56
C PRO A 37 -2.68 -1.00 -6.65
N SER A 38 -2.42 0.18 -6.09
CA SER A 38 -3.36 0.92 -5.24
C SER A 38 -4.42 1.65 -6.09
N VAL A 39 -5.12 0.87 -6.90
CA VAL A 39 -6.11 1.35 -7.87
C VAL A 39 -7.46 0.70 -7.59
N VAL A 40 -8.50 1.53 -7.54
CA VAL A 40 -9.90 1.08 -7.39
C VAL A 40 -10.69 1.56 -8.59
N ALA A 41 -11.52 0.71 -9.16
CA ALA A 41 -12.39 1.05 -10.26
C ALA A 41 -13.77 0.44 -10.09
N PHE A 42 -14.75 1.03 -10.77
CA PHE A 42 -16.12 0.53 -10.82
C PHE A 42 -16.52 0.28 -12.27
N SER A 43 -17.03 -0.92 -12.55
CA SER A 43 -17.57 -1.24 -13.87
C SER A 43 -18.84 -0.43 -14.18
N LYS A 44 -19.29 -0.47 -15.43
CA LYS A 44 -20.59 0.15 -15.81
C LYS A 44 -21.80 -0.51 -15.11
N THR A 45 -21.62 -1.73 -14.61
CA THR A 45 -22.65 -2.48 -13.87
C THR A 45 -22.55 -2.26 -12.37
N GLY A 46 -21.61 -1.43 -11.89
CA GLY A 46 -21.38 -1.13 -10.47
C GLY A 46 -20.46 -2.12 -9.75
N GLU A 47 -19.89 -3.10 -10.46
CA GLU A 47 -18.94 -4.05 -9.88
C GLU A 47 -17.64 -3.33 -9.49
N ARG A 48 -17.16 -3.59 -8.28
CA ARG A 48 -15.92 -3.03 -7.74
C ARG A 48 -14.72 -3.87 -8.15
N MET A 49 -13.71 -3.22 -8.69
CA MET A 49 -12.44 -3.81 -9.08
C MET A 49 -11.30 -3.16 -8.30
N VAL A 50 -10.33 -3.94 -7.84
CA VAL A 50 -9.16 -3.45 -7.10
C VAL A 50 -7.88 -4.08 -7.63
N GLY A 51 -6.79 -3.32 -7.63
CA GLY A 51 -5.48 -3.82 -8.03
C GLY A 51 -5.26 -3.85 -9.53
N GLN A 52 -4.65 -4.92 -10.03
CA GLN A 52 -4.23 -5.03 -11.42
C GLN A 52 -5.42 -4.99 -12.40
N VAL A 53 -6.55 -5.59 -12.04
CA VAL A 53 -7.77 -5.57 -12.85
C VAL A 53 -8.29 -4.14 -13.02
N ALA A 54 -8.31 -3.36 -11.92
CA ALA A 54 -8.69 -1.96 -11.95
C ALA A 54 -7.70 -1.13 -12.80
N LYS A 55 -6.39 -1.35 -12.67
CA LYS A 55 -5.36 -0.64 -13.44
C LYS A 55 -5.49 -0.91 -14.94
N ARG A 56 -5.71 -2.15 -15.35
CA ARG A 56 -5.82 -2.53 -16.78
C ARG A 56 -6.94 -1.83 -17.53
N GLN A 57 -8.07 -1.56 -16.88
CA GLN A 57 -9.23 -0.94 -17.51
C GLN A 57 -9.25 0.60 -17.36
N ALA A 58 -8.27 1.21 -16.69
CA ALA A 58 -8.22 2.64 -16.41
C ALA A 58 -8.32 3.52 -17.69
N ILE A 59 -7.69 3.10 -18.78
CA ILE A 59 -7.72 3.82 -20.07
C ILE A 59 -9.15 3.93 -20.61
N THR A 60 -9.91 2.82 -20.57
CA THR A 60 -11.26 2.74 -21.14
C THR A 60 -12.35 3.20 -20.17
N ASN A 61 -12.00 3.39 -18.90
CA ASN A 61 -12.93 3.76 -17.84
C ASN A 61 -12.31 4.78 -16.84
N PRO A 62 -11.75 5.90 -17.32
CA PRO A 62 -11.01 6.84 -16.48
C PRO A 62 -11.91 7.54 -15.44
N ASP A 63 -13.17 7.81 -15.77
CA ASP A 63 -14.11 8.49 -14.86
C ASP A 63 -14.53 7.65 -13.66
N ARG A 64 -14.40 6.33 -13.74
CA ARG A 64 -14.73 5.38 -12.67
C ARG A 64 -13.50 4.68 -12.09
N THR A 65 -12.30 5.18 -12.38
CA THR A 65 -11.03 4.65 -11.87
C THR A 65 -10.36 5.67 -10.99
N ILE A 66 -10.01 5.24 -9.78
CA ILE A 66 -9.38 6.07 -8.76
C ILE A 66 -7.96 5.57 -8.53
N ILE A 67 -6.99 6.45 -8.70
CA ILE A 67 -5.56 6.21 -8.47
C ILE A 67 -5.04 7.23 -7.46
N SER A 68 -3.91 6.92 -6.79
CA SER A 68 -3.17 7.82 -5.89
C SER A 68 -4.01 8.42 -4.75
N ILE A 69 -5.07 7.72 -4.30
CA ILE A 69 -6.01 8.21 -3.28
C ILE A 69 -5.32 8.54 -1.94
N LYS A 70 -4.19 7.90 -1.63
CA LYS A 70 -3.41 8.14 -0.41
C LYS A 70 -3.01 9.61 -0.26
N ARG A 71 -2.80 10.34 -1.37
CA ARG A 71 -2.50 11.78 -1.36
C ARG A 71 -3.66 12.65 -0.82
N GLU A 72 -4.87 12.10 -0.79
CA GLU A 72 -6.07 12.79 -0.31
C GLU A 72 -6.47 12.38 1.11
N MET A 73 -5.73 11.46 1.75
CA MET A 73 -5.99 11.04 3.12
C MET A 73 -5.95 12.22 4.08
N GLY A 74 -6.88 12.26 5.03
CA GLY A 74 -7.03 13.36 5.98
C GLY A 74 -7.63 14.64 5.39
N THR A 75 -8.13 14.62 4.15
CA THR A 75 -8.86 15.75 3.52
C THR A 75 -10.37 15.49 3.46
N ALA A 76 -11.15 16.55 3.25
CA ALA A 76 -12.60 16.46 3.03
C ALA A 76 -12.97 16.08 1.59
N ASN A 77 -12.00 15.84 0.72
CA ASN A 77 -12.24 15.50 -0.68
C ASN A 77 -13.06 14.20 -0.78
N LYS A 78 -13.96 14.17 -1.77
CA LYS A 78 -14.76 12.98 -2.07
C LYS A 78 -14.68 12.69 -3.57
N ARG A 79 -14.64 11.43 -3.91
CA ARG A 79 -14.70 10.95 -5.29
C ARG A 79 -16.12 10.48 -5.58
N THR A 80 -16.79 11.13 -6.52
CA THR A 80 -18.17 10.77 -6.90
C THR A 80 -18.15 9.81 -8.08
N ILE A 81 -18.68 8.60 -7.89
CA ILE A 81 -18.83 7.56 -8.90
C ILE A 81 -20.31 7.19 -8.97
N ASP A 82 -20.93 7.35 -10.14
CA ASP A 82 -22.33 7.01 -10.41
C ASP A 82 -23.31 7.61 -9.36
N GLY A 83 -23.03 8.86 -8.92
CA GLY A 83 -23.83 9.57 -7.92
C GLY A 83 -23.55 9.22 -6.46
N LYS A 84 -22.73 8.21 -6.17
CA LYS A 84 -22.27 7.90 -4.82
C LYS A 84 -20.91 8.58 -4.56
N ALA A 85 -20.84 9.33 -3.45
CA ALA A 85 -19.61 9.99 -3.02
C ALA A 85 -18.83 9.06 -2.07
N TYR A 86 -17.55 8.86 -2.36
CA TYR A 86 -16.63 8.06 -1.55
C TYR A 86 -15.54 8.95 -0.95
N THR A 87 -15.25 8.75 0.32
CA THR A 87 -14.13 9.39 1.01
C THR A 87 -12.81 8.68 0.67
N PRO A 88 -11.65 9.33 0.86
CA PRO A 88 -10.35 8.67 0.71
C PRO A 88 -10.21 7.42 1.59
N GLN A 89 -10.80 7.44 2.80
CA GLN A 89 -10.80 6.31 3.72
C GLN A 89 -11.56 5.10 3.16
N GLU A 90 -12.74 5.32 2.58
CA GLU A 90 -13.54 4.25 1.95
C GLU A 90 -12.82 3.63 0.75
N ILE A 91 -12.19 4.45 -0.09
CA ILE A 91 -11.41 3.93 -1.23
C ILE A 91 -10.16 3.17 -0.75
N SER A 92 -9.45 3.69 0.23
CA SER A 92 -8.29 3.00 0.83
C SER A 92 -8.71 1.69 1.52
N ALA A 93 -9.89 1.65 2.14
CA ALA A 93 -10.44 0.44 2.74
C ALA A 93 -10.69 -0.67 1.70
N MET A 94 -11.09 -0.32 0.47
CA MET A 94 -11.27 -1.29 -0.61
C MET A 94 -9.92 -1.94 -0.99
N ILE A 95 -8.83 -1.17 -0.99
CA ILE A 95 -7.49 -1.71 -1.22
C ILE A 95 -7.10 -2.64 -0.06
N LEU A 96 -7.31 -2.20 1.18
CA LEU A 96 -7.02 -3.01 2.38
C LEU A 96 -7.85 -4.31 2.43
N GLN A 97 -9.11 -4.28 2.00
CA GLN A 97 -9.94 -5.49 1.88
C GLN A 97 -9.37 -6.48 0.87
N LYS A 98 -8.87 -6.01 -0.28
CA LYS A 98 -8.21 -6.87 -1.27
C LYS A 98 -6.98 -7.54 -0.66
N LEU A 99 -6.09 -6.77 -0.01
CA LEU A 99 -4.89 -7.31 0.63
C LEU A 99 -5.22 -8.29 1.76
N LYS A 100 -6.25 -8.00 2.56
CA LYS A 100 -6.78 -8.92 3.58
C LYS A 100 -7.25 -10.22 2.94
N SER A 101 -8.08 -10.15 1.90
CA SER A 101 -8.59 -11.34 1.19
C SER A 101 -7.45 -12.17 0.58
N ASP A 102 -6.42 -11.52 0.04
CA ASP A 102 -5.24 -12.22 -0.50
C ASP A 102 -4.46 -12.93 0.61
N ALA A 103 -4.29 -12.25 1.75
CA ALA A 103 -3.65 -12.84 2.92
C ALA A 103 -4.44 -14.02 3.50
N GLU A 104 -5.77 -13.91 3.60
CA GLU A 104 -6.65 -14.99 4.05
C GLU A 104 -6.59 -16.21 3.12
N ALA A 105 -6.53 -15.96 1.80
CA ALA A 105 -6.38 -17.03 0.81
C ALA A 105 -5.03 -17.74 0.91
N TYR A 106 -3.95 -16.99 1.16
CA TYR A 106 -2.61 -17.55 1.34
C TYR A 106 -2.49 -18.34 2.64
N LEU A 107 -3.00 -17.79 3.75
CA LEU A 107 -2.88 -18.38 5.08
C LEU A 107 -3.91 -19.51 5.36
N GLY A 108 -4.95 -19.63 4.53
CA GLY A 108 -6.03 -20.59 4.75
C GLY A 108 -6.87 -20.31 6.02
N THR A 109 -6.79 -19.09 6.57
CA THR A 109 -7.52 -18.69 7.79
C THR A 109 -7.94 -17.23 7.72
N THR A 110 -8.93 -16.86 8.53
CA THR A 110 -9.38 -15.47 8.64
C THR A 110 -8.33 -14.57 9.30
N VAL A 111 -8.20 -13.35 8.79
CA VAL A 111 -7.30 -12.32 9.30
C VAL A 111 -8.14 -11.16 9.83
N SER A 112 -7.99 -10.84 11.11
CA SER A 112 -8.71 -9.75 11.77
C SER A 112 -7.81 -8.62 12.26
N GLN A 113 -6.49 -8.81 12.28
CA GLN A 113 -5.55 -7.87 12.89
C GLN A 113 -4.43 -7.48 11.91
N ALA A 114 -4.04 -6.20 11.94
CA ALA A 114 -2.99 -5.69 11.07
C ALA A 114 -2.13 -4.60 11.74
N VAL A 115 -0.89 -4.51 11.26
CA VAL A 115 -0.03 -3.33 11.37
C VAL A 115 -0.06 -2.65 10.01
N ILE A 116 -0.37 -1.35 9.95
CA ILE A 116 -0.46 -0.59 8.69
C ILE A 116 0.57 0.54 8.71
N THR A 117 1.27 0.75 7.60
CA THR A 117 2.28 1.79 7.50
C THR A 117 1.71 3.11 6.98
N VAL A 118 2.36 4.20 7.38
CA VAL A 118 2.10 5.54 6.90
C VAL A 118 3.42 6.28 6.65
N PRO A 119 3.46 7.27 5.77
CA PRO A 119 4.60 8.17 5.66
C PRO A 119 4.93 8.80 7.01
N ALA A 120 6.23 8.96 7.31
CA ALA A 120 6.66 9.50 8.60
C ALA A 120 6.15 10.93 8.83
N TYR A 121 6.01 11.70 7.76
CA TYR A 121 5.57 13.10 7.79
C TYR A 121 4.05 13.29 7.69
N PHE A 122 3.27 12.18 7.79
CA PHE A 122 1.80 12.27 7.87
C PHE A 122 1.37 13.00 9.14
N SER A 123 0.41 13.91 8.97
CA SER A 123 -0.28 14.57 10.07
C SER A 123 -1.14 13.58 10.87
N ASP A 124 -1.56 13.98 12.07
CA ASP A 124 -2.49 13.22 12.90
C ASP A 124 -3.79 12.86 12.15
N ALA A 125 -4.36 13.81 11.41
CA ALA A 125 -5.55 13.59 10.58
C ALA A 125 -5.36 12.46 9.55
N GLN A 126 -4.21 12.41 8.89
CA GLN A 126 -3.89 11.38 7.89
C GLN A 126 -3.66 10.01 8.54
N ARG A 127 -3.03 9.96 9.72
CA ARG A 127 -2.84 8.74 10.53
C ARG A 127 -4.18 8.18 10.99
N GLN A 128 -5.05 9.02 11.54
CA GLN A 128 -6.39 8.60 11.97
C GLN A 128 -7.23 8.12 10.77
N ALA A 129 -7.19 8.82 9.64
CA ALA A 129 -7.88 8.40 8.42
C ALA A 129 -7.40 7.02 7.93
N THR A 130 -6.11 6.71 8.06
CA THR A 130 -5.56 5.39 7.73
C THR A 130 -6.06 4.31 8.69
N LYS A 131 -6.13 4.62 9.98
CA LYS A 131 -6.69 3.72 11.00
C LYS A 131 -8.17 3.44 10.75
N ASP A 132 -8.94 4.48 10.37
CA ASP A 132 -10.36 4.35 10.02
C ASP A 132 -10.55 3.48 8.76
N ALA A 133 -9.70 3.66 7.74
CA ALA A 133 -9.70 2.81 6.55
C ALA A 133 -9.47 1.33 6.89
N GLY A 134 -8.54 1.04 7.81
CA GLY A 134 -8.32 -0.31 8.33
C GLY A 134 -9.58 -0.89 9.01
N LYS A 135 -10.24 -0.09 9.86
CA LYS A 135 -11.48 -0.48 10.53
C LYS A 135 -12.61 -0.75 9.52
N ILE A 136 -12.78 0.11 8.50
CA ILE A 136 -13.76 -0.08 7.43
C ILE A 136 -13.47 -1.37 6.66
N ALA A 137 -12.20 -1.72 6.48
CA ALA A 137 -11.79 -2.97 5.84
C ALA A 137 -12.01 -4.23 6.71
N GLY A 138 -12.52 -4.07 7.94
CA GLY A 138 -12.71 -5.17 8.89
C GLY A 138 -11.41 -5.66 9.50
N LEU A 139 -10.45 -4.74 9.72
CA LEU A 139 -9.19 -4.98 10.39
C LEU A 139 -9.11 -4.18 11.69
N GLU A 140 -8.76 -4.86 12.77
CA GLU A 140 -8.28 -4.21 13.98
C GLU A 140 -6.85 -3.74 13.73
N VAL A 141 -6.65 -2.42 13.63
CA VAL A 141 -5.34 -1.83 13.44
C VAL A 141 -4.63 -1.74 14.78
N LEU A 142 -3.77 -2.71 15.05
CA LEU A 142 -3.02 -2.80 16.32
C LEU A 142 -1.97 -1.70 16.43
N ARG A 143 -1.35 -1.34 15.31
CA ARG A 143 -0.35 -0.28 15.24
C ARG A 143 -0.36 0.41 13.87
N ILE A 144 -0.19 1.73 13.90
CA ILE A 144 0.28 2.52 12.77
C ILE A 144 1.78 2.71 12.95
N ILE A 145 2.58 2.38 11.93
CA ILE A 145 4.05 2.50 11.95
C ILE A 145 4.51 3.36 10.78
N ASN A 146 5.55 4.16 10.97
CA ASN A 146 6.13 4.96 9.90
C ASN A 146 6.87 4.08 8.87
N GLU A 147 6.68 4.36 7.58
CA GLU A 147 7.29 3.63 6.47
C GLU A 147 8.81 3.51 6.58
N PRO A 148 9.58 4.60 6.80
CA PRO A 148 11.02 4.50 6.96
C PRO A 148 11.44 3.71 8.20
N THR A 149 10.63 3.75 9.26
CA THR A 149 10.88 2.97 10.48
C THR A 149 10.65 1.48 10.23
N ALA A 150 9.60 1.12 9.49
CA ALA A 150 9.36 -0.26 9.06
C ALA A 150 10.49 -0.77 8.17
N ALA A 151 10.98 0.04 7.22
CA ALA A 151 12.11 -0.32 6.38
C ALA A 151 13.40 -0.55 7.19
N ALA A 152 13.62 0.27 8.23
CA ALA A 152 14.74 0.07 9.16
C ALA A 152 14.64 -1.26 9.93
N LEU A 153 13.44 -1.65 10.37
CA LEU A 153 13.21 -2.97 11.00
C LEU A 153 13.56 -4.12 10.05
N ALA A 154 13.12 -4.03 8.79
CA ALA A 154 13.43 -5.04 7.78
C ALA A 154 14.94 -5.15 7.51
N TYR A 155 15.68 -4.05 7.58
CA TYR A 155 17.14 -4.03 7.45
C TYR A 155 17.86 -4.55 8.67
N GLY A 156 17.43 -4.13 9.86
CA GLY A 156 18.21 -4.22 11.11
C GLY A 156 17.94 -5.47 11.94
N MET A 157 16.96 -6.31 11.58
CA MET A 157 16.53 -7.45 12.40
C MET A 157 17.70 -8.41 12.73
N ASP A 158 18.68 -8.55 11.83
CA ASP A 158 19.83 -9.45 11.99
C ASP A 158 21.14 -8.69 12.33
N LYS A 159 21.07 -7.43 12.72
CA LYS A 159 22.26 -6.60 12.94
C LYS A 159 22.56 -6.44 14.44
N GLU A 160 23.71 -6.94 14.86
CA GLU A 160 24.20 -6.82 16.24
C GLU A 160 25.00 -5.53 16.50
N ALA A 161 25.49 -4.87 15.44
CA ALA A 161 26.35 -3.69 15.59
C ALA A 161 25.52 -2.40 15.70
N ASN A 162 25.96 -1.49 16.60
CA ASN A 162 25.41 -0.14 16.67
C ASN A 162 25.64 0.60 15.36
N GLN A 163 24.58 1.12 14.76
CA GLN A 163 24.62 1.80 13.47
C GLN A 163 23.72 3.02 13.46
N LYS A 164 24.21 4.12 12.85
CA LYS A 164 23.36 5.24 12.45
C LYS A 164 23.00 5.08 10.97
N ILE A 165 21.73 4.97 10.70
CA ILE A 165 21.23 4.79 9.34
C ILE A 165 20.38 5.97 8.89
N MET A 166 20.44 6.25 7.61
CA MET A 166 19.50 7.13 6.93
C MET A 166 18.57 6.29 6.08
N VAL A 167 17.29 6.41 6.28
CA VAL A 167 16.26 5.87 5.37
C VAL A 167 15.78 7.01 4.49
N PHE A 168 15.97 6.88 3.19
CA PHE A 168 15.54 7.81 2.16
C PHE A 168 14.44 7.14 1.35
N ASP A 169 13.20 7.51 1.64
CA ASP A 169 12.01 6.90 1.07
C ASP A 169 11.35 7.84 0.06
N LEU A 170 11.48 7.52 -1.23
CA LEU A 170 10.81 8.21 -2.32
C LEU A 170 9.82 7.27 -2.98
N GLY A 171 8.58 7.33 -2.52
CA GLY A 171 7.48 6.54 -3.03
C GLY A 171 6.84 7.12 -4.30
N GLY A 172 5.61 6.70 -4.59
CA GLY A 172 4.84 7.25 -5.70
C GLY A 172 4.29 8.65 -5.44
N GLY A 173 3.96 8.98 -4.18
CA GLY A 173 3.27 10.21 -3.84
C GLY A 173 3.91 11.05 -2.75
N THR A 174 4.79 10.48 -1.93
CA THR A 174 5.42 11.11 -0.78
C THR A 174 6.92 10.87 -0.77
N PHE A 175 7.62 11.79 -0.14
CA PHE A 175 9.05 11.68 0.18
C PHE A 175 9.25 11.82 1.68
N ASP A 176 9.94 10.86 2.28
CA ASP A 176 10.34 10.88 3.68
C ASP A 176 11.83 10.58 3.83
N VAL A 177 12.46 11.23 4.79
CA VAL A 177 13.80 10.91 5.22
C VAL A 177 13.82 10.80 6.74
N SER A 178 14.34 9.68 7.24
CA SER A 178 14.48 9.44 8.68
C SER A 178 15.90 9.02 9.01
N LEU A 179 16.39 9.54 10.14
CA LEU A 179 17.66 9.17 10.72
C LEU A 179 17.40 8.34 11.96
N LEU A 180 17.96 7.16 12.01
CA LEU A 180 17.76 6.21 13.10
C LEU A 180 19.09 5.74 13.66
N GLU A 181 19.09 5.43 14.95
CA GLU A 181 20.13 4.66 15.61
C GLU A 181 19.61 3.28 15.95
N ILE A 182 20.36 2.25 15.55
CA ILE A 182 20.08 0.85 15.86
C ILE A 182 21.14 0.41 16.87
N SER A 183 20.70 -0.06 18.04
CA SER A 183 21.59 -0.51 19.11
C SER A 183 20.91 -1.58 19.93
N ASP A 184 21.51 -2.78 20.03
CA ASP A 184 21.07 -3.87 20.91
C ASP A 184 19.54 -4.18 20.82
N GLY A 185 18.99 -4.25 19.60
CA GLY A 185 17.56 -4.50 19.36
C GLY A 185 16.65 -3.27 19.55
N VAL A 186 17.22 -2.11 19.91
CA VAL A 186 16.49 -0.83 19.99
C VAL A 186 16.65 -0.08 18.67
N PHE A 187 15.53 0.32 18.09
CA PHE A 187 15.44 1.17 16.91
C PHE A 187 14.90 2.53 17.34
N GLU A 188 15.78 3.51 17.43
CA GLU A 188 15.44 4.87 17.86
C GLU A 188 15.49 5.83 16.66
N VAL A 189 14.37 6.49 16.38
CA VAL A 189 14.32 7.57 15.40
C VAL A 189 14.88 8.84 16.03
N LEU A 190 15.96 9.37 15.46
CA LEU A 190 16.58 10.60 15.91
C LEU A 190 15.89 11.84 15.35
N ALA A 191 15.55 11.80 14.07
CA ALA A 191 14.79 12.86 13.40
C ALA A 191 14.14 12.32 12.12
N THR A 192 13.03 12.96 11.74
CA THR A 192 12.35 12.73 10.47
C THR A 192 11.96 14.05 9.82
N ASN A 193 11.94 14.08 8.48
CA ASN A 193 11.44 15.20 7.70
C ASN A 193 10.93 14.68 6.35
N GLY A 194 10.12 15.46 5.61
CA GLY A 194 9.56 14.97 4.36
C GLY A 194 8.79 16.01 3.57
N ASP A 195 8.22 15.55 2.46
CA ASP A 195 7.30 16.29 1.59
C ASP A 195 6.16 15.34 1.18
N THR A 196 4.96 15.59 1.70
CA THR A 196 3.77 14.74 1.46
C THR A 196 3.19 14.87 0.04
N HIS A 197 3.78 15.72 -0.80
CA HIS A 197 3.36 15.97 -2.19
C HIS A 197 4.56 15.91 -3.15
N LEU A 198 5.50 15.00 -2.91
CA LEU A 198 6.64 14.74 -3.77
C LEU A 198 6.84 13.23 -3.93
N GLY A 199 6.75 12.72 -5.15
CA GLY A 199 6.94 11.30 -5.43
C GLY A 199 6.94 10.99 -6.92
N GLY A 200 6.93 9.72 -7.27
CA GLY A 200 6.97 9.22 -8.65
C GLY A 200 5.91 9.79 -9.57
N ASP A 201 4.71 10.07 -9.04
CA ASP A 201 3.61 10.69 -9.80
C ASP A 201 4.00 12.09 -10.31
N ASP A 202 4.85 12.82 -9.58
CA ASP A 202 5.31 14.15 -9.99
C ASP A 202 6.35 14.03 -11.10
N PHE A 203 7.20 13.02 -11.07
CA PHE A 203 8.11 12.69 -12.18
C PHE A 203 7.32 12.30 -13.43
N ASP A 204 6.28 11.47 -13.30
CA ASP A 204 5.39 11.10 -14.40
C ASP A 204 4.70 12.32 -14.97
N GLN A 205 4.24 13.25 -14.13
CA GLN A 205 3.60 14.49 -14.59
C GLN A 205 4.55 15.34 -15.45
N ARG A 206 5.85 15.40 -15.13
CA ARG A 206 6.84 16.09 -15.98
C ARG A 206 6.94 15.46 -17.38
N VAL A 207 6.89 14.13 -17.46
CA VAL A 207 6.92 13.42 -18.75
C VAL A 207 5.60 13.62 -19.51
N ILE A 208 4.45 13.60 -18.82
CA ILE A 208 3.14 13.91 -19.42
C ILE A 208 3.17 15.31 -20.06
N ASP A 209 3.62 16.31 -19.30
CA ASP A 209 3.69 17.68 -19.78
C ASP A 209 4.65 17.80 -20.97
N TRP A 210 5.81 17.14 -20.91
CA TRP A 210 6.76 17.09 -22.02
C TRP A 210 6.14 16.51 -23.29
N MET A 211 5.43 15.37 -23.21
CA MET A 211 4.72 14.76 -24.36
C MET A 211 3.63 15.68 -24.91
N ALA A 212 2.80 16.23 -24.01
CA ALA A 212 1.67 17.07 -24.40
C ALA A 212 2.11 18.38 -25.05
N ASP A 213 3.16 19.01 -24.51
CA ASP A 213 3.71 20.26 -25.07
C ASP A 213 4.38 20.05 -26.43
N GLN A 214 5.05 18.91 -26.62
CA GLN A 214 5.65 18.54 -27.90
C GLN A 214 4.54 18.33 -28.94
N PHE A 215 3.50 17.56 -28.59
CA PHE A 215 2.36 17.33 -29.47
C PHE A 215 1.58 18.61 -29.82
N LEU A 216 1.39 19.48 -28.82
CA LEU A 216 0.74 20.77 -29.02
C LEU A 216 1.48 21.67 -30.01
N LYS A 217 2.82 21.70 -29.93
CA LYS A 217 3.67 22.47 -30.87
C LYS A 217 3.56 21.95 -32.31
N GLU A 218 3.50 20.64 -32.48
CA GLU A 218 3.49 20.00 -33.81
C GLU A 218 2.09 19.98 -34.44
N ASN A 219 1.03 19.75 -33.62
CA ASN A 219 -0.30 19.46 -34.14
C ASN A 219 -1.37 20.50 -33.73
N GLY A 220 -1.05 21.45 -32.84
CA GLY A 220 -1.99 22.46 -32.36
C GLY A 220 -3.08 21.92 -31.42
N VAL A 221 -2.93 20.68 -30.94
CA VAL A 221 -3.92 19.99 -30.08
C VAL A 221 -3.32 19.70 -28.69
N ASP A 222 -3.99 20.12 -27.64
CA ASP A 222 -3.58 19.80 -26.26
C ASP A 222 -4.21 18.47 -25.81
N LEU A 223 -3.37 17.45 -25.69
CA LEU A 223 -3.75 16.09 -25.29
C LEU A 223 -4.29 15.99 -23.86
N ARG A 224 -3.99 16.95 -22.99
CA ARG A 224 -4.38 16.94 -21.57
C ARG A 224 -5.88 17.18 -21.34
N LYS A 225 -6.60 17.63 -22.37
CA LYS A 225 -8.03 17.94 -22.30
C LYS A 225 -8.94 16.72 -22.37
N ASP A 226 -8.45 15.60 -22.88
CA ASP A 226 -9.19 14.34 -22.99
C ASP A 226 -8.71 13.38 -21.90
N LYS A 227 -9.63 12.90 -21.08
CA LYS A 227 -9.33 12.03 -19.91
C LYS A 227 -8.78 10.66 -20.34
N MET A 228 -9.28 10.09 -21.44
CA MET A 228 -8.78 8.80 -21.94
C MET A 228 -7.36 8.96 -22.49
N VAL A 229 -7.13 10.04 -23.22
CA VAL A 229 -5.80 10.39 -23.72
C VAL A 229 -4.84 10.65 -22.56
N LEU A 230 -5.27 11.43 -21.56
CA LEU A 230 -4.47 11.71 -20.37
C LEU A 230 -4.08 10.43 -19.62
N GLN A 231 -4.98 9.44 -19.51
CA GLN A 231 -4.63 8.16 -18.92
C GLN A 231 -3.59 7.38 -19.74
N ARG A 232 -3.69 7.41 -21.07
CA ARG A 232 -2.67 6.82 -21.95
C ARG A 232 -1.30 7.50 -21.81
N LEU A 233 -1.30 8.84 -21.65
CA LEU A 233 -0.07 9.58 -21.36
C LEU A 233 0.54 9.19 -20.01
N ARG A 234 -0.28 9.00 -18.97
CA ARG A 234 0.18 8.56 -17.65
C ARG A 234 0.85 7.19 -17.70
N ASP A 235 0.19 6.22 -18.34
CA ASP A 235 0.74 4.86 -18.48
C ASP A 235 2.06 4.87 -19.26
N ALA A 236 2.14 5.68 -20.30
CA ALA A 236 3.37 5.85 -21.09
C ALA A 236 4.48 6.55 -20.30
N ALA A 237 4.14 7.55 -19.49
CA ALA A 237 5.09 8.28 -18.66
C ALA A 237 5.66 7.38 -17.55
N GLU A 238 4.81 6.65 -16.81
CA GLU A 238 5.24 5.69 -15.78
C GLU A 238 6.17 4.63 -16.41
N LYS A 239 5.78 4.07 -17.55
CA LYS A 239 6.60 3.09 -18.27
C LYS A 239 7.95 3.68 -18.69
N ALA A 240 7.97 4.87 -19.28
CA ALA A 240 9.20 5.54 -19.70
C ALA A 240 10.13 5.83 -18.51
N LYS A 241 9.59 6.31 -17.36
CA LYS A 241 10.35 6.51 -16.13
C LYS A 241 11.02 5.22 -15.66
N ILE A 242 10.27 4.11 -15.64
CA ILE A 242 10.80 2.79 -15.24
C ILE A 242 11.91 2.33 -16.18
N GLU A 243 11.68 2.39 -17.50
CA GLU A 243 12.67 1.98 -18.50
C GLU A 243 13.94 2.83 -18.44
N LEU A 244 13.81 4.15 -18.27
CA LEU A 244 14.95 5.08 -18.14
C LEU A 244 15.76 4.87 -16.86
N SER A 245 15.25 4.15 -15.88
CA SER A 245 16.06 3.74 -14.71
C SER A 245 17.12 2.69 -15.07
N GLY A 246 16.89 1.86 -16.11
CA GLY A 246 17.84 0.87 -16.61
C GLY A 246 18.52 1.27 -17.94
N MET A 247 17.85 2.09 -18.79
CA MET A 247 18.31 2.43 -20.14
C MET A 247 18.63 3.93 -20.28
N THR A 248 19.44 4.28 -21.28
CA THR A 248 19.79 5.69 -21.57
C THR A 248 18.75 6.42 -22.44
N SER A 249 17.85 5.67 -23.09
CA SER A 249 16.74 6.22 -23.88
C SER A 249 15.61 5.21 -23.98
N THR A 250 14.40 5.71 -24.20
CA THR A 250 13.21 4.89 -24.46
C THR A 250 12.38 5.51 -25.58
N SER A 251 11.70 4.67 -26.36
CA SER A 251 10.75 5.10 -27.39
C SER A 251 9.33 5.07 -26.84
N ILE A 252 8.63 6.20 -26.96
CA ILE A 252 7.23 6.34 -26.59
C ILE A 252 6.43 6.36 -27.90
N ASN A 253 5.57 5.36 -28.09
CA ASN A 253 4.70 5.25 -29.26
C ASN A 253 3.25 5.09 -28.81
N LEU A 254 2.42 6.08 -29.15
CA LEU A 254 1.00 6.13 -28.81
C LEU A 254 0.19 6.29 -30.12
N PRO A 255 -0.08 5.17 -30.80
CA PRO A 255 -0.84 5.20 -32.05
C PRO A 255 -2.30 5.62 -31.78
N PHE A 256 -2.88 6.36 -32.73
CA PHE A 256 -4.26 6.84 -32.65
C PHE A 256 -4.56 7.56 -31.31
N ILE A 257 -3.66 8.48 -30.93
CA ILE A 257 -3.78 9.17 -29.64
C ILE A 257 -4.97 10.12 -29.63
N THR A 258 -5.25 10.78 -30.75
CA THR A 258 -6.42 11.63 -30.97
C THR A 258 -6.77 11.67 -32.46
N ALA A 259 -7.87 12.34 -32.82
CA ALA A 259 -8.29 12.55 -34.19
C ALA A 259 -8.70 14.01 -34.42
N THR A 260 -8.42 14.53 -35.60
CA THR A 260 -8.86 15.83 -36.10
C THR A 260 -9.71 15.66 -37.34
N ALA A 261 -10.22 16.75 -37.90
CA ALA A 261 -10.93 16.71 -39.18
C ALA A 261 -10.07 16.20 -40.33
N ALA A 262 -8.73 16.28 -40.22
CA ALA A 262 -7.78 15.77 -41.20
C ALA A 262 -7.46 14.28 -41.05
N GLY A 263 -7.94 13.62 -39.99
CA GLY A 263 -7.74 12.21 -39.69
C GLY A 263 -7.13 11.93 -38.31
N PRO A 264 -6.80 10.64 -38.05
CA PRO A 264 -6.16 10.23 -36.82
C PRO A 264 -4.74 10.75 -36.68
N LEU A 265 -4.34 11.11 -35.49
CA LEU A 265 -2.99 11.54 -35.12
C LEU A 265 -2.33 10.53 -34.20
N HIS A 266 -1.01 10.44 -34.29
CA HIS A 266 -0.17 9.54 -33.51
C HIS A 266 0.87 10.38 -32.78
N PHE A 267 1.31 9.90 -31.62
CA PHE A 267 2.48 10.47 -30.94
C PHE A 267 3.60 9.44 -30.93
N GLU A 268 4.75 9.84 -31.45
CA GLU A 268 5.98 9.05 -31.43
C GLU A 268 7.14 9.96 -31.07
N ALA A 269 7.88 9.59 -30.03
CA ALA A 269 9.04 10.35 -29.57
C ALA A 269 10.04 9.44 -28.85
N THR A 270 11.30 9.83 -28.87
CA THR A 270 12.36 9.21 -28.07
C THR A 270 12.68 10.13 -26.90
N LEU A 271 12.47 9.63 -25.67
CA LEU A 271 12.88 10.30 -24.44
C LEU A 271 14.22 9.75 -23.98
N THR A 272 15.23 10.61 -23.88
CA THR A 272 16.54 10.23 -23.33
C THR A 272 16.57 10.44 -21.82
N ARG A 273 17.42 9.67 -21.10
CA ARG A 273 17.66 9.88 -19.67
C ARG A 273 18.12 11.31 -19.38
N ALA A 274 19.01 11.86 -20.20
CA ALA A 274 19.49 13.24 -20.04
C ALA A 274 18.35 14.26 -20.10
N GLU A 275 17.39 14.08 -21.02
CA GLU A 275 16.21 14.96 -21.08
C GLU A 275 15.26 14.71 -19.90
N PHE A 276 15.04 13.46 -19.51
CA PHE A 276 14.28 13.13 -18.30
C PHE A 276 14.89 13.78 -17.06
N ASP A 277 16.21 13.64 -16.86
CA ASP A 277 16.92 14.26 -15.74
C ASP A 277 16.80 15.78 -15.77
N ARG A 278 16.85 16.40 -16.96
CA ARG A 278 16.69 17.85 -17.13
C ARG A 278 15.30 18.34 -16.70
N ILE A 279 14.23 17.65 -17.13
CA ILE A 279 12.85 18.08 -16.82
C ILE A 279 12.41 17.75 -15.40
N THR A 280 13.16 16.90 -14.68
CA THR A 280 12.87 16.47 -13.30
C THR A 280 13.91 16.95 -12.27
N ALA A 281 14.88 17.75 -12.67
CA ALA A 281 15.99 18.17 -11.80
C ALA A 281 15.53 18.87 -10.53
N ASP A 282 14.51 19.72 -10.61
CA ASP A 282 13.92 20.42 -9.47
C ASP A 282 13.26 19.46 -8.46
N LEU A 283 12.68 18.35 -8.93
CA LEU A 283 12.07 17.33 -8.06
C LEU A 283 13.16 16.59 -7.27
N VAL A 284 14.29 16.27 -7.91
CA VAL A 284 15.45 15.68 -7.21
C VAL A 284 16.01 16.65 -6.17
N GLU A 285 16.14 17.94 -6.49
CA GLU A 285 16.63 18.95 -5.55
C GLU A 285 15.66 19.13 -4.36
N ARG A 286 14.36 19.07 -4.60
CA ARG A 286 13.35 19.13 -3.51
C ARG A 286 13.54 18.04 -2.47
N THR A 287 14.01 16.83 -2.82
CA THR A 287 14.29 15.78 -1.85
C THR A 287 15.45 16.13 -0.92
N MET A 288 16.42 16.92 -1.39
CA MET A 288 17.62 17.26 -0.62
C MET A 288 17.35 18.30 0.46
N ILE A 289 16.27 19.09 0.36
CA ILE A 289 15.89 20.10 1.36
C ILE A 289 15.49 19.44 2.68
N PRO A 290 14.49 18.52 2.73
CA PRO A 290 14.15 17.79 3.95
C PRO A 290 15.33 16.94 4.47
N THR A 291 16.14 16.37 3.56
CA THR A 291 17.31 15.56 3.94
C THR A 291 18.31 16.35 4.76
N LYS A 292 18.63 17.58 4.34
CA LYS A 292 19.52 18.47 5.10
C LYS A 292 18.91 18.88 6.44
N LYS A 293 17.59 19.12 6.48
CA LYS A 293 16.87 19.49 7.71
C LYS A 293 16.87 18.33 8.72
N ALA A 294 16.62 17.12 8.28
CA ALA A 294 16.63 15.94 9.15
C ALA A 294 18.01 15.76 9.82
N LEU A 295 19.11 15.91 9.07
CA LEU A 295 20.46 15.87 9.62
C LEU A 295 20.72 16.97 10.67
N ALA A 296 20.28 18.18 10.38
CA ALA A 296 20.42 19.30 11.31
C ALA A 296 19.59 19.07 12.59
N ASP A 297 18.37 18.56 12.45
CA ASP A 297 17.50 18.27 13.59
C ASP A 297 18.04 17.12 14.47
N ALA A 298 18.63 16.09 13.85
CA ALA A 298 19.30 15.01 14.57
C ALA A 298 20.63 15.40 15.22
N GLY A 299 21.18 16.56 14.85
CA GLY A 299 22.48 17.02 15.35
C GLY A 299 23.67 16.14 14.92
N ILE A 300 23.52 15.39 13.82
CA ILE A 300 24.56 14.50 13.31
C ILE A 300 25.12 14.99 11.97
N SER A 301 26.39 14.70 11.74
CA SER A 301 27.05 14.99 10.47
C SER A 301 26.91 13.84 9.49
N VAL A 302 27.06 14.11 8.19
CA VAL A 302 27.02 13.12 7.11
C VAL A 302 27.99 11.95 7.34
N ASN A 303 29.15 12.24 7.92
CA ASN A 303 30.20 11.25 8.18
C ASN A 303 29.80 10.20 9.24
N GLN A 304 28.84 10.55 10.10
CA GLN A 304 28.34 9.67 11.16
C GLN A 304 27.27 8.68 10.67
N ILE A 305 26.82 8.83 9.43
CA ILE A 305 25.88 7.89 8.82
C ILE A 305 26.63 6.65 8.36
N ASP A 306 26.31 5.49 8.91
CA ASP A 306 26.93 4.22 8.54
C ASP A 306 26.35 3.66 7.25
N LYS A 307 25.04 3.72 7.08
CA LYS A 307 24.30 3.20 5.92
C LYS A 307 23.19 4.14 5.47
N VAL A 308 22.92 4.12 4.16
CA VAL A 308 21.76 4.78 3.56
C VAL A 308 20.91 3.71 2.92
N LEU A 309 19.65 3.59 3.35
CA LEU A 309 18.67 2.68 2.78
C LEU A 309 17.79 3.46 1.80
N LEU A 310 17.71 2.97 0.58
CA LEU A 310 16.80 3.52 -0.44
C LEU A 310 15.52 2.71 -0.44
N VAL A 311 14.40 3.40 -0.20
CA VAL A 311 13.06 2.84 -0.08
C VAL A 311 12.14 3.55 -1.07
N GLY A 312 11.09 2.83 -1.52
CA GLY A 312 10.17 3.33 -2.53
C GLY A 312 10.70 3.19 -3.96
N GLY A 313 9.81 2.83 -4.90
CA GLY A 313 10.19 2.54 -6.28
C GLY A 313 10.88 3.67 -7.02
N SER A 314 10.59 4.93 -6.65
CA SER A 314 11.19 6.12 -7.30
C SER A 314 12.66 6.35 -6.92
N THR A 315 13.18 5.69 -5.88
CA THR A 315 14.62 5.69 -5.58
C THR A 315 15.45 4.91 -6.59
N ARG A 316 14.82 4.16 -7.51
CA ARG A 316 15.50 3.50 -8.63
C ARG A 316 15.95 4.48 -9.71
N ILE A 317 15.45 5.73 -9.72
CA ILE A 317 15.84 6.79 -10.65
C ILE A 317 17.32 7.13 -10.45
N PRO A 318 18.18 7.00 -11.49
CA PRO A 318 19.63 7.19 -11.35
C PRO A 318 20.02 8.57 -10.81
N ALA A 319 19.34 9.64 -11.22
CA ALA A 319 19.59 11.00 -10.75
C ALA A 319 19.34 11.14 -9.24
N VAL A 320 18.35 10.44 -8.68
CA VAL A 320 18.07 10.40 -7.24
C VAL A 320 19.21 9.69 -6.50
N GLN A 321 19.63 8.50 -6.98
CA GLN A 321 20.72 7.73 -6.37
C GLN A 321 22.03 8.52 -6.38
N GLU A 322 22.32 9.20 -7.48
CA GLU A 322 23.53 10.02 -7.61
C GLU A 322 23.51 11.24 -6.69
N ALA A 323 22.34 11.91 -6.56
CA ALA A 323 22.19 13.02 -5.63
C ALA A 323 22.43 12.59 -4.18
N VAL A 324 21.87 11.47 -3.75
CA VAL A 324 22.08 10.89 -2.41
C VAL A 324 23.55 10.50 -2.22
N LYS A 325 24.14 9.77 -3.17
CA LYS A 325 25.56 9.38 -3.12
C LYS A 325 26.48 10.59 -3.02
N LYS A 326 26.26 11.61 -3.85
CA LYS A 326 27.05 12.84 -3.84
C LYS A 326 26.94 13.58 -2.51
N PHE A 327 25.75 13.61 -1.92
CA PHE A 327 25.52 14.31 -0.66
C PHE A 327 26.14 13.58 0.54
N ILE A 328 25.96 12.25 0.62
CA ILE A 328 26.43 11.42 1.74
C ILE A 328 27.92 11.04 1.59
N GLY A 329 28.43 10.99 0.36
CA GLY A 329 29.79 10.54 0.07
C GLY A 329 29.98 9.02 0.14
N LYS A 330 28.89 8.25 0.25
CA LYS A 330 28.89 6.78 0.32
C LYS A 330 27.85 6.22 -0.65
N ASP A 331 28.08 5.00 -1.15
CA ASP A 331 27.08 4.28 -1.94
C ASP A 331 25.90 3.86 -1.06
N PRO A 332 24.65 4.08 -1.52
CA PRO A 332 23.47 3.55 -0.83
C PRO A 332 23.50 2.02 -0.74
N PHE A 333 22.96 1.48 0.34
CA PHE A 333 22.84 0.03 0.54
C PHE A 333 21.78 -0.55 -0.40
N LYS A 334 22.12 -1.63 -1.12
CA LYS A 334 21.25 -2.26 -2.13
C LYS A 334 20.73 -3.64 -1.73
N GLY A 335 20.93 -4.04 -0.47
CA GLY A 335 20.58 -5.39 0.01
C GLY A 335 19.12 -5.58 0.42
N ILE A 336 18.27 -4.55 0.30
CA ILE A 336 16.82 -4.66 0.55
C ILE A 336 16.03 -4.37 -0.73
N ASN A 337 14.88 -5.02 -0.88
CA ASN A 337 13.95 -4.67 -1.95
C ASN A 337 13.15 -3.42 -1.56
N PRO A 338 13.30 -2.29 -2.28
CA PRO A 338 12.64 -1.03 -1.92
C PRO A 338 11.12 -1.07 -2.05
N ASP A 339 10.56 -2.06 -2.73
CA ASP A 339 9.11 -2.20 -2.93
C ASP A 339 8.46 -3.12 -1.87
N GLU A 340 9.23 -3.83 -1.06
CA GLU A 340 8.75 -4.86 -0.12
C GLU A 340 9.18 -4.62 1.33
N CYS A 341 10.31 -3.94 1.54
CA CYS A 341 10.92 -3.82 2.87
C CYS A 341 9.99 -3.15 3.91
N VAL A 342 9.11 -2.25 3.47
CA VAL A 342 8.14 -1.58 4.34
C VAL A 342 7.09 -2.57 4.87
N ALA A 343 6.52 -3.40 4.00
CA ALA A 343 5.59 -4.46 4.41
C ALA A 343 6.25 -5.52 5.29
N ILE A 344 7.50 -5.89 4.97
CA ILE A 344 8.32 -6.79 5.77
C ILE A 344 8.50 -6.23 7.19
N GLY A 345 8.88 -4.97 7.33
CA GLY A 345 9.04 -4.32 8.64
C GLY A 345 7.73 -4.22 9.42
N ALA A 346 6.61 -3.95 8.73
CA ALA A 346 5.29 -3.99 9.34
C ALA A 346 4.91 -5.40 9.85
N ALA A 347 5.27 -6.45 9.10
CA ALA A 347 5.06 -7.84 9.53
C ALA A 347 5.94 -8.21 10.74
N ILE A 348 7.20 -7.76 10.79
CA ILE A 348 8.08 -7.91 11.97
C ILE A 348 7.43 -7.26 13.18
N GLN A 349 6.91 -6.03 13.05
CA GLN A 349 6.19 -5.35 14.13
C GLN A 349 4.93 -6.12 14.54
N GLY A 350 4.23 -6.76 13.59
CA GLY A 350 3.13 -7.70 13.87
C GLY A 350 3.61 -8.89 14.70
N GLY A 351 4.76 -9.46 14.37
CA GLY A 351 5.39 -10.53 15.15
C GLY A 351 5.77 -10.11 16.58
N VAL A 352 6.24 -8.86 16.77
CA VAL A 352 6.49 -8.29 18.10
C VAL A 352 5.20 -8.21 18.91
N LEU A 353 4.14 -7.66 18.33
CA LEU A 353 2.82 -7.53 18.99
C LEU A 353 2.17 -8.89 19.25
N GLY A 354 2.41 -9.88 18.41
CA GLY A 354 1.97 -11.26 18.57
C GLY A 354 2.82 -12.08 19.56
N GLY A 355 3.96 -11.53 20.02
CA GLY A 355 4.91 -12.22 20.92
C GLY A 355 5.78 -13.25 20.22
N GLU A 356 5.78 -13.30 18.89
CA GLU A 356 6.63 -14.18 18.07
C GLU A 356 8.07 -13.64 17.98
N VAL A 357 8.24 -12.31 17.98
CA VAL A 357 9.55 -11.62 18.01
C VAL A 357 9.73 -11.01 19.41
N LYS A 358 10.89 -11.27 20.01
CA LYS A 358 11.26 -10.76 21.33
C LYS A 358 12.47 -9.86 21.21
N ASP A 359 12.70 -9.06 22.24
CA ASP A 359 13.91 -8.20 22.38
C ASP A 359 14.07 -7.15 21.27
N LEU A 360 12.95 -6.68 20.71
CA LEU A 360 12.92 -5.60 19.74
C LEU A 360 12.07 -4.45 20.27
N LEU A 361 12.64 -3.26 20.38
CA LEU A 361 11.98 -2.04 20.82
C LEU A 361 12.07 -0.97 19.73
N LEU A 362 10.93 -0.40 19.40
CA LEU A 362 10.81 0.68 18.44
C LEU A 362 10.40 1.97 19.15
N LEU A 363 11.23 3.02 19.00
CA LEU A 363 10.97 4.36 19.49
C LEU A 363 10.88 5.31 18.29
N ASP A 364 9.68 5.80 18.03
CA ASP A 364 9.38 6.73 16.93
C ASP A 364 9.28 8.18 17.44
N VAL A 365 9.12 9.16 16.55
CA VAL A 365 9.06 10.58 16.91
C VAL A 365 7.86 11.26 16.26
N THR A 366 7.38 12.37 16.89
CA THR A 366 6.40 13.24 16.23
C THR A 366 7.08 14.11 15.16
N PRO A 367 6.53 14.18 13.92
CA PRO A 367 7.21 14.87 12.81
C PRO A 367 7.14 16.39 12.90
N LEU A 368 6.13 16.94 13.60
CA LEU A 368 5.86 18.37 13.71
C LEU A 368 5.59 18.77 15.14
N SER A 369 5.92 20.02 15.48
CA SER A 369 5.63 20.62 16.78
C SER A 369 4.14 20.77 17.00
N LEU A 370 3.71 20.57 18.25
CA LEU A 370 2.33 20.67 18.71
C LEU A 370 2.19 21.71 19.82
N GLY A 371 1.11 22.45 19.82
CA GLY A 371 0.85 23.48 20.81
C GLY A 371 -0.52 24.12 20.64
N ILE A 372 -0.69 25.28 21.26
CA ILE A 372 -1.95 26.04 21.24
C ILE A 372 -1.72 27.50 20.82
N GLU A 373 -2.79 28.11 20.34
CA GLU A 373 -2.85 29.56 20.18
C GLU A 373 -2.94 30.25 21.54
N THR A 374 -2.14 31.29 21.72
CA THR A 374 -2.16 32.14 22.90
C THR A 374 -2.46 33.59 22.53
N LEU A 375 -2.55 34.47 23.54
CA LEU A 375 -2.86 35.89 23.36
C LEU A 375 -2.02 36.53 22.24
N GLY A 376 -2.69 37.25 21.35
CA GLY A 376 -2.05 37.90 20.19
C GLY A 376 -1.87 37.01 18.97
N GLY A 377 -2.50 35.80 18.94
CA GLY A 377 -2.41 34.89 17.82
C GLY A 377 -1.04 34.17 17.72
N VAL A 378 -0.33 34.07 18.83
CA VAL A 378 0.99 33.44 18.90
C VAL A 378 0.83 31.93 19.10
N PHE A 379 1.61 31.14 18.36
CA PHE A 379 1.71 29.71 18.57
C PHE A 379 2.68 29.38 19.71
N ASN A 380 2.15 28.84 20.80
CA ASN A 380 2.97 28.38 21.91
C ASN A 380 3.16 26.86 21.81
N ARG A 381 4.39 26.41 21.63
CA ARG A 381 4.78 24.99 21.51
C ARG A 381 4.78 24.34 22.88
N ILE A 382 4.20 23.14 22.97
CA ILE A 382 4.20 22.28 24.15
C ILE A 382 5.05 21.03 23.88
N ILE A 383 4.94 20.47 22.67
CA ILE A 383 5.76 19.36 22.22
C ILE A 383 6.50 19.81 20.95
N ASP A 384 7.82 19.71 20.99
CA ASP A 384 8.67 20.03 19.84
C ASP A 384 8.68 18.87 18.84
N ARG A 385 8.87 19.17 17.54
CA ARG A 385 9.11 18.15 16.52
C ARG A 385 10.28 17.25 16.92
N ASN A 386 10.27 16.04 16.42
CA ASN A 386 11.25 14.99 16.74
C ASN A 386 11.31 14.61 18.23
N THR A 387 10.25 14.88 19.00
CA THR A 387 10.11 14.33 20.34
C THR A 387 9.69 12.87 20.24
N THR A 388 10.41 11.99 20.95
CA THR A 388 10.12 10.53 21.01
C THR A 388 8.73 10.28 21.55
N ILE A 389 8.00 9.37 20.92
CA ILE A 389 6.65 8.95 21.29
C ILE A 389 6.63 7.47 21.76
N PRO A 390 5.72 7.09 22.69
CA PRO A 390 4.65 7.91 23.26
C PRO A 390 5.17 8.98 24.26
N VAL A 391 4.47 10.13 24.33
CA VAL A 391 4.87 11.24 25.19
C VAL A 391 3.68 12.01 25.72
N LYS A 392 3.78 12.45 26.96
CA LYS A 392 2.80 13.31 27.63
C LYS A 392 3.48 14.55 28.20
N LYS A 393 3.04 15.75 27.76
CA LYS A 393 3.56 17.03 28.26
C LYS A 393 2.42 17.98 28.60
N SER A 394 2.59 18.75 29.67
CA SER A 394 1.60 19.72 30.15
C SER A 394 2.23 21.10 30.33
N GLN A 395 1.43 22.14 30.12
CA GLN A 395 1.80 23.51 30.42
C GLN A 395 0.61 24.26 31.02
N VAL A 396 0.87 25.15 32.00
CA VAL A 396 -0.17 25.93 32.67
C VAL A 396 -0.30 27.29 32.00
N TYR A 397 -1.51 27.67 31.70
CA TYR A 397 -1.92 28.94 31.11
C TYR A 397 -2.90 29.66 32.05
N SER A 398 -3.34 30.85 31.66
CA SER A 398 -4.32 31.61 32.43
C SER A 398 -5.29 32.35 31.51
N THR A 399 -6.30 33.01 32.13
CA THR A 399 -7.28 33.83 31.41
C THR A 399 -6.66 35.15 30.91
N ALA A 400 -7.15 35.61 29.75
CA ALA A 400 -6.67 36.85 29.11
C ALA A 400 -7.45 38.12 29.55
N ALA A 401 -8.65 37.94 30.13
CA ALA A 401 -9.55 39.01 30.57
C ALA A 401 -10.02 38.79 32.01
N ASP A 402 -10.37 39.88 32.70
CA ASP A 402 -10.99 39.82 34.02
C ASP A 402 -12.38 39.21 33.95
N GLY A 403 -12.72 38.39 34.94
CA GLY A 403 -14.06 37.75 35.03
C GLY A 403 -14.35 36.71 33.95
N GLN A 404 -13.36 36.27 33.21
CA GLN A 404 -13.50 35.26 32.14
C GLN A 404 -13.89 33.89 32.75
N THR A 405 -15.02 33.32 32.29
CA THR A 405 -15.57 32.06 32.78
C THR A 405 -15.36 30.88 31.85
N SER A 406 -14.79 31.11 30.66
CA SER A 406 -14.45 30.09 29.68
C SER A 406 -13.21 30.46 28.86
N VAL A 407 -12.51 29.46 28.35
CA VAL A 407 -11.39 29.63 27.41
C VAL A 407 -11.56 28.70 26.23
N GLU A 408 -11.30 29.20 25.02
CA GLU A 408 -11.18 28.38 23.84
C GLU A 408 -9.75 27.86 23.74
N ILE A 409 -9.59 26.58 23.58
CA ILE A 409 -8.32 25.92 23.30
C ILE A 409 -8.25 25.64 21.81
N HIS A 410 -7.40 26.38 21.09
CA HIS A 410 -7.13 26.19 19.68
C HIS A 410 -5.85 25.37 19.51
N VAL A 411 -6.01 24.11 19.14
CA VAL A 411 -4.90 23.15 19.00
C VAL A 411 -4.29 23.26 17.61
N LEU A 412 -2.97 23.37 17.56
CA LEU A 412 -2.22 23.65 16.35
C LEU A 412 -1.04 22.68 16.16
N GLN A 413 -0.70 22.42 14.90
CA GLN A 413 0.48 21.67 14.48
C GLN A 413 1.28 22.45 13.45
N GLY A 414 2.60 22.57 13.62
CA GLY A 414 3.49 23.21 12.67
C GLY A 414 4.67 23.91 13.32
N GLU A 415 5.43 24.65 12.51
CA GLU A 415 6.70 25.28 12.91
C GLU A 415 6.69 26.81 12.87
N ARG A 416 5.54 27.42 12.54
CA ARG A 416 5.42 28.86 12.39
C ARG A 416 5.10 29.50 13.73
N GLU A 417 5.62 30.72 14.00
CA GLU A 417 5.40 31.43 15.26
C GLU A 417 3.97 31.95 15.43
N MET A 418 3.29 32.25 14.32
CA MET A 418 1.90 32.75 14.35
C MET A 418 0.90 31.61 14.13
N ALA A 419 -0.13 31.55 14.96
CA ALA A 419 -1.16 30.53 14.94
C ALA A 419 -1.84 30.37 13.55
N ALA A 420 -2.15 31.47 12.88
CA ALA A 420 -2.78 31.49 11.57
C ALA A 420 -1.95 30.81 10.46
N ASN A 421 -0.65 30.61 10.67
CA ASN A 421 0.27 30.02 9.72
C ASN A 421 0.57 28.53 10.01
N ASN A 422 -0.11 27.94 10.99
CA ASN A 422 -0.02 26.54 11.36
C ASN A 422 -1.33 25.81 11.06
N THR A 423 -1.26 24.48 11.01
CA THR A 423 -2.43 23.64 10.77
C THR A 423 -3.29 23.55 12.03
N THR A 424 -4.57 23.90 11.93
CA THR A 424 -5.54 23.69 13.00
C THR A 424 -5.87 22.19 13.09
N LEU A 425 -5.61 21.62 14.26
CA LEU A 425 -6.02 20.24 14.56
C LEU A 425 -7.43 20.18 15.17
N GLY A 426 -7.81 21.18 15.95
CA GLY A 426 -9.13 21.28 16.54
C GLY A 426 -9.32 22.47 17.47
N ARG A 427 -10.56 22.69 17.88
CA ARG A 427 -10.93 23.72 18.85
C ARG A 427 -11.94 23.15 19.84
N PHE A 428 -11.80 23.49 21.12
CA PHE A 428 -12.77 23.14 22.14
C PHE A 428 -12.79 24.19 23.25
N ILE A 429 -13.88 24.25 24.01
CA ILE A 429 -14.09 25.25 25.03
C ILE A 429 -14.06 24.57 26.40
N LEU A 430 -13.19 25.05 27.29
CA LEU A 430 -13.26 24.77 28.72
C LEU A 430 -14.10 25.87 29.37
N ASP A 431 -15.25 25.51 29.92
CA ASP A 431 -16.16 26.41 30.60
C ASP A 431 -16.21 26.20 32.12
N GLY A 432 -16.91 27.11 32.83
CA GLY A 432 -17.12 27.03 34.26
C GLY A 432 -15.89 27.32 35.10
N ILE A 433 -15.00 28.13 34.57
CA ILE A 433 -13.90 28.75 35.29
C ILE A 433 -14.48 29.75 36.28
N THR A 434 -14.01 29.75 37.52
CA THR A 434 -14.45 30.73 38.53
C THR A 434 -14.02 32.13 38.10
N PRO A 435 -14.95 33.14 38.02
CA PRO A 435 -14.59 34.50 37.69
C PRO A 435 -13.53 35.05 38.65
N ALA A 436 -12.42 35.52 38.08
CA ALA A 436 -11.27 36.07 38.81
C ALA A 436 -10.58 37.11 37.93
N PRO A 437 -9.67 37.95 38.49
CA PRO A 437 -8.82 38.79 37.66
C PRO A 437 -8.00 37.97 36.65
N ARG A 438 -7.71 38.56 35.49
CA ARG A 438 -6.86 37.94 34.46
C ARG A 438 -5.54 37.47 35.07
N GLY A 439 -5.06 36.31 34.65
CA GLY A 439 -3.80 35.73 35.11
C GLY A 439 -3.92 34.93 36.40
N VAL A 440 -5.08 34.96 37.12
CA VAL A 440 -5.28 34.20 38.36
C VAL A 440 -5.73 32.75 38.12
N PRO A 441 -6.72 32.42 37.26
CA PRO A 441 -7.08 31.07 36.98
C PRO A 441 -5.90 30.26 36.38
N GLN A 442 -5.75 29.01 36.81
CA GLN A 442 -4.70 28.12 36.31
C GLN A 442 -5.32 27.04 35.44
N ILE A 443 -5.05 27.11 34.15
CA ILE A 443 -5.58 26.19 33.13
C ILE A 443 -4.43 25.33 32.65
N GLU A 444 -4.41 24.05 33.04
CA GLU A 444 -3.41 23.10 32.60
C GLU A 444 -3.84 22.48 31.27
N VAL A 445 -3.06 22.67 30.22
CA VAL A 445 -3.25 22.04 28.91
C VAL A 445 -2.23 20.93 28.76
N THR A 446 -2.73 19.70 28.55
CA THR A 446 -1.94 18.48 28.43
C THR A 446 -2.07 17.92 27.03
N PHE A 447 -0.95 17.65 26.37
CA PHE A 447 -0.85 16.89 25.15
C PHE A 447 -0.38 15.47 25.48
N ASP A 448 -1.09 14.48 24.99
CA ASP A 448 -0.81 13.05 25.18
C ASP A 448 -0.78 12.40 23.79
N ILE A 449 0.42 11.98 23.34
CA ILE A 449 0.63 11.33 22.04
C ILE A 449 0.85 9.84 22.30
N ASP A 450 0.03 8.99 21.69
CA ASP A 450 0.17 7.53 21.78
C ASP A 450 1.31 6.99 20.87
N ALA A 451 1.57 5.69 20.95
CA ALA A 451 2.56 5.02 20.13
C ALA A 451 2.24 5.03 18.62
N ASN A 452 1.01 5.35 18.21
CA ASN A 452 0.59 5.50 16.82
C ASN A 452 0.77 6.93 16.29
N GLY A 453 1.18 7.86 17.17
CA GLY A 453 1.28 9.28 16.86
C GLY A 453 -0.06 10.01 16.92
N ILE A 454 -1.09 9.41 17.52
CA ILE A 454 -2.42 10.03 17.68
C ILE A 454 -2.41 10.93 18.91
N VAL A 455 -2.87 12.18 18.71
CA VAL A 455 -2.82 13.26 19.70
C VAL A 455 -4.14 13.38 20.44
N ASN A 456 -4.07 13.36 21.78
CA ASN A 456 -5.16 13.74 22.68
C ASN A 456 -4.77 15.02 23.42
N VAL A 457 -5.69 15.98 23.50
CA VAL A 457 -5.47 17.23 24.21
C VAL A 457 -6.53 17.41 25.28
N THR A 458 -6.08 17.67 26.50
CA THR A 458 -6.94 17.90 27.66
C THR A 458 -6.66 19.28 28.23
N ALA A 459 -7.72 20.03 28.55
CA ALA A 459 -7.62 21.29 29.30
C ALA A 459 -8.36 21.14 30.64
N LYS A 460 -7.69 21.52 31.73
CA LYS A 460 -8.20 21.40 33.09
C LYS A 460 -8.04 22.68 33.88
N ASP A 461 -9.10 23.21 34.43
CA ASP A 461 -9.02 24.27 35.44
C ASP A 461 -8.61 23.67 36.80
N LYS A 462 -7.43 24.04 37.28
CA LYS A 462 -6.87 23.54 38.55
C LYS A 462 -7.66 24.04 39.78
N GLY A 463 -8.37 25.17 39.63
CA GLY A 463 -9.17 25.74 40.72
C GLY A 463 -10.48 25.00 40.95
N THR A 464 -11.23 24.70 39.91
CA THR A 464 -12.54 24.02 39.95
C THR A 464 -12.45 22.51 39.77
N GLY A 465 -11.36 22.02 39.20
CA GLY A 465 -11.19 20.63 38.75
C GLY A 465 -11.96 20.27 37.49
N LYS A 466 -12.66 21.24 36.85
CA LYS A 466 -13.34 21.01 35.58
C LYS A 466 -12.35 20.72 34.47
N GLU A 467 -12.71 19.79 33.62
CA GLU A 467 -11.85 19.28 32.56
C GLU A 467 -12.65 19.09 31.27
N GLN A 468 -12.04 19.44 30.16
CA GLN A 468 -12.51 19.14 28.81
C GLN A 468 -11.38 18.54 28.00
N HIS A 469 -11.70 17.63 27.10
CA HIS A 469 -10.72 16.98 26.25
C HIS A 469 -11.19 16.92 24.80
N ILE A 470 -10.25 16.89 23.90
CA ILE A 470 -10.46 16.56 22.49
C ILE A 470 -9.45 15.48 22.11
N THR A 471 -9.96 14.38 21.56
CA THR A 471 -9.12 13.53 20.72
C THR A 471 -9.07 14.20 19.37
N ILE A 472 -7.87 14.43 18.85
CA ILE A 472 -7.74 15.08 17.57
C ILE A 472 -8.26 14.13 16.49
N THR A 473 -9.54 14.27 16.24
CA THR A 473 -10.20 13.75 15.05
C THR A 473 -10.45 14.99 14.19
N SER A 474 -9.68 15.17 13.13
CA SER A 474 -9.85 16.36 12.30
C SER A 474 -11.33 16.47 11.85
N SER A 475 -11.79 17.69 11.61
CA SER A 475 -13.14 17.94 11.06
C SER A 475 -13.40 17.24 9.71
N THR A 476 -12.36 16.64 9.14
CA THR A 476 -12.37 15.88 7.89
C THR A 476 -12.50 14.37 8.10
N ASN A 477 -12.43 13.88 9.36
CA ASN A 477 -12.58 12.46 9.65
C ASN A 477 -14.06 12.05 9.65
N MET A 478 -14.30 10.81 9.31
CA MET A 478 -15.64 10.23 9.30
C MET A 478 -16.21 10.18 10.74
N SER A 479 -17.50 10.44 10.90
CA SER A 479 -18.18 10.20 12.16
C SER A 479 -18.21 8.69 12.48
N LYS A 480 -18.43 8.35 13.75
CA LYS A 480 -18.55 6.94 14.13
C LYS A 480 -19.67 6.24 13.37
N GLU A 481 -20.79 6.93 13.18
CA GLU A 481 -21.96 6.46 12.43
C GLU A 481 -21.63 6.26 10.94
N ASP A 482 -20.81 7.15 10.35
CA ASP A 482 -20.35 7.02 8.97
C ASP A 482 -19.37 5.87 8.81
N ILE A 483 -18.46 5.66 9.76
CA ILE A 483 -17.55 4.51 9.80
C ILE A 483 -18.36 3.22 9.91
N ASP A 484 -19.31 3.13 10.83
CA ASP A 484 -20.15 1.94 11.03
C ASP A 484 -21.03 1.63 9.79
N ARG A 485 -21.47 2.66 9.06
CA ARG A 485 -22.16 2.51 7.76
C ARG A 485 -21.20 2.00 6.70
N ALA A 486 -20.02 2.59 6.59
CA ALA A 486 -19.01 2.17 5.64
C ALA A 486 -18.52 0.72 5.89
N VAL A 487 -18.42 0.29 7.15
CA VAL A 487 -18.13 -1.12 7.51
C VAL A 487 -19.22 -2.05 6.96
N LYS A 488 -20.50 -1.73 7.17
CA LYS A 488 -21.62 -2.56 6.65
C LYS A 488 -21.65 -2.61 5.12
N ASP A 489 -21.42 -1.48 4.46
CA ASP A 489 -21.32 -1.43 3.00
C ASP A 489 -20.14 -2.27 2.51
N ALA A 490 -19.01 -2.21 3.21
CA ALA A 490 -17.80 -2.96 2.90
C ALA A 490 -17.99 -4.48 3.06
N GLU A 491 -18.67 -4.91 4.13
CA GLU A 491 -19.01 -6.34 4.35
C GLU A 491 -19.90 -6.89 3.23
N LYS A 492 -20.90 -6.11 2.79
CA LYS A 492 -21.76 -6.50 1.67
C LYS A 492 -20.97 -6.72 0.37
N PHE A 493 -20.06 -5.79 0.04
CA PHE A 493 -19.19 -5.93 -1.13
C PHE A 493 -18.19 -7.08 -0.99
N ALA A 494 -17.70 -7.38 0.21
CA ALA A 494 -16.81 -8.52 0.43
C ALA A 494 -17.49 -9.86 0.11
N GLU A 495 -18.78 -10.00 0.42
CA GLU A 495 -19.56 -11.19 0.03
C GLU A 495 -19.79 -11.29 -1.49
N GLU A 496 -20.06 -10.16 -2.14
CA GLU A 496 -20.21 -10.09 -3.60
C GLU A 496 -18.88 -10.42 -4.31
N ASP A 497 -17.75 -9.85 -3.83
CA ASP A 497 -16.41 -10.13 -4.34
C ASP A 497 -16.02 -11.61 -4.16
N LYS A 498 -16.37 -12.22 -3.02
CA LYS A 498 -16.14 -13.64 -2.76
C LYS A 498 -16.89 -14.53 -3.76
N LYS A 499 -18.15 -14.23 -4.02
CA LYS A 499 -18.96 -14.95 -5.01
C LYS A 499 -18.42 -14.79 -6.44
N ALA A 500 -18.00 -13.55 -6.78
CA ALA A 500 -17.40 -13.28 -8.09
C ALA A 500 -16.09 -14.07 -8.27
N ARG A 501 -15.25 -14.14 -7.23
CA ARG A 501 -14.02 -14.93 -7.24
C ARG A 501 -14.29 -16.42 -7.39
N GLU A 502 -15.22 -16.98 -6.60
CA GLU A 502 -15.62 -18.39 -6.72
C GLU A 502 -16.09 -18.72 -8.15
N ALA A 503 -16.82 -17.81 -8.81
CA ALA A 503 -17.23 -17.98 -10.19
C ALA A 503 -16.04 -18.03 -11.16
N VAL A 504 -15.01 -17.19 -10.94
CA VAL A 504 -13.78 -17.20 -11.76
C VAL A 504 -12.99 -18.49 -11.53
N ASP A 505 -12.81 -18.90 -10.28
CA ASP A 505 -12.06 -20.12 -9.93
C ASP A 505 -12.72 -21.37 -10.53
N VAL A 506 -14.05 -21.44 -10.48
CA VAL A 506 -14.82 -22.54 -11.10
C VAL A 506 -14.63 -22.56 -12.63
N ARG A 507 -14.64 -21.41 -13.30
CA ARG A 507 -14.39 -21.32 -14.74
C ARG A 507 -12.98 -21.75 -15.11
N ASN A 508 -11.98 -21.28 -14.38
CA ASN A 508 -10.58 -21.63 -14.60
C ASN A 508 -10.35 -23.13 -14.42
N ARG A 509 -10.98 -23.74 -13.39
CA ARG A 509 -10.95 -25.20 -13.19
C ARG A 509 -11.59 -25.94 -14.36
N ALA A 510 -12.77 -25.50 -14.81
CA ALA A 510 -13.47 -26.11 -15.94
C ALA A 510 -12.63 -26.07 -17.23
N GLU A 511 -12.00 -24.94 -17.54
CA GLU A 511 -11.11 -24.80 -18.70
C GLU A 511 -9.87 -25.71 -18.57
N SER A 512 -9.28 -25.81 -17.37
CA SER A 512 -8.15 -26.69 -17.11
C SER A 512 -8.54 -28.17 -17.28
N VAL A 513 -9.72 -28.58 -16.79
CA VAL A 513 -10.23 -29.94 -16.94
C VAL A 513 -10.50 -30.28 -18.43
N ILE A 514 -11.08 -29.36 -19.19
CA ILE A 514 -11.24 -29.53 -20.65
C ILE A 514 -9.89 -29.76 -21.31
N PHE A 515 -8.93 -28.85 -21.07
CA PHE A 515 -7.61 -28.93 -21.69
C PHE A 515 -6.87 -30.23 -21.36
N GLN A 516 -6.86 -30.62 -20.07
CA GLN A 516 -6.21 -31.85 -19.63
C GLN A 516 -6.87 -33.10 -20.21
N SER A 517 -8.21 -33.14 -20.23
CA SER A 517 -8.98 -34.28 -20.77
C SER A 517 -8.77 -34.44 -22.29
N GLU A 518 -8.77 -33.35 -23.05
CA GLU A 518 -8.49 -33.39 -24.50
C GLU A 518 -7.07 -33.83 -24.80
N LYS A 519 -6.08 -33.28 -24.05
CA LYS A 519 -4.69 -33.67 -24.21
C LYS A 519 -4.50 -35.17 -23.93
N THR A 520 -5.03 -35.64 -22.81
CA THR A 520 -4.89 -37.05 -22.42
C THR A 520 -5.63 -37.99 -23.38
N LEU A 521 -6.81 -37.62 -23.88
CA LEU A 521 -7.49 -38.39 -24.95
C LEU A 521 -6.65 -38.50 -26.23
N THR A 522 -5.95 -37.41 -26.57
CA THR A 522 -5.04 -37.38 -27.73
C THR A 522 -3.83 -38.28 -27.50
N ASP A 523 -3.23 -38.21 -26.31
CA ASP A 523 -2.05 -39.02 -25.95
C ASP A 523 -2.38 -40.52 -25.84
N LEU A 524 -3.58 -40.87 -25.43
CA LEU A 524 -4.06 -42.26 -25.38
C LEU A 524 -4.35 -42.85 -26.75
N GLY A 525 -4.81 -42.03 -27.70
CA GLY A 525 -5.14 -42.46 -29.07
C GLY A 525 -6.02 -43.74 -29.09
N ASP A 526 -5.58 -44.77 -29.83
CA ASP A 526 -6.31 -46.04 -29.99
C ASP A 526 -6.33 -46.91 -28.71
N LYS A 527 -5.67 -46.52 -27.64
CA LYS A 527 -5.67 -47.26 -26.34
C LYS A 527 -6.93 -46.98 -25.51
N ALA A 528 -7.63 -45.88 -25.78
CA ALA A 528 -8.89 -45.56 -25.13
C ALA A 528 -10.04 -46.32 -25.82
N ASP A 529 -10.96 -46.87 -25.01
CA ASP A 529 -12.19 -47.45 -25.54
C ASP A 529 -12.98 -46.38 -26.33
N PRO A 530 -13.36 -46.63 -27.61
CA PRO A 530 -14.01 -45.62 -28.44
C PRO A 530 -15.34 -45.08 -27.86
N ALA A 531 -16.08 -45.89 -27.11
CA ALA A 531 -17.35 -45.50 -26.50
C ALA A 531 -17.11 -44.57 -25.30
N ASP A 532 -16.12 -44.89 -24.45
CA ASP A 532 -15.74 -44.05 -23.31
C ASP A 532 -15.12 -42.75 -23.79
N ALA A 533 -14.26 -42.78 -24.81
CA ALA A 533 -13.67 -41.56 -25.39
C ALA A 533 -14.77 -40.64 -25.98
N GLN A 534 -15.83 -41.21 -26.56
CA GLN A 534 -16.95 -40.42 -27.07
C GLN A 534 -17.79 -39.83 -25.92
N GLU A 535 -17.98 -40.57 -24.80
CA GLU A 535 -18.67 -40.07 -23.61
C GLU A 535 -17.95 -38.83 -23.03
N VAL A 536 -16.60 -38.88 -22.91
CA VAL A 536 -15.80 -37.74 -22.45
C VAL A 536 -15.91 -36.55 -23.42
N LYS A 537 -15.84 -36.77 -24.73
CA LYS A 537 -15.97 -35.68 -25.72
C LYS A 537 -17.35 -35.01 -25.62
N ASN A 538 -18.42 -35.79 -25.46
CA ASN A 538 -19.78 -35.25 -25.29
C ASN A 538 -19.89 -34.42 -24.00
N ALA A 539 -19.27 -34.88 -22.90
CA ALA A 539 -19.24 -34.15 -21.64
C ALA A 539 -18.47 -32.84 -21.77
N ILE A 540 -17.33 -32.81 -22.48
CA ILE A 540 -16.53 -31.62 -22.76
C ILE A 540 -17.35 -30.63 -23.60
N GLU A 541 -18.06 -31.07 -24.65
CA GLU A 541 -18.88 -30.17 -25.46
C GLU A 541 -20.00 -29.54 -24.62
N LYS A 542 -20.64 -30.32 -23.75
CA LYS A 542 -21.66 -29.80 -22.83
C LYS A 542 -21.07 -28.74 -21.90
N LEU A 543 -19.91 -29.00 -21.29
CA LEU A 543 -19.24 -28.07 -20.41
C LEU A 543 -18.84 -26.76 -21.14
N ARG A 544 -18.43 -26.86 -22.41
CA ARG A 544 -18.14 -25.68 -23.24
C ARG A 544 -19.38 -24.82 -23.51
N GLU A 545 -20.53 -25.45 -23.71
CA GLU A 545 -21.79 -24.72 -23.85
C GLU A 545 -22.20 -24.05 -22.53
N THR A 546 -22.08 -24.75 -21.40
CA THR A 546 -22.38 -24.21 -20.07
C THR A 546 -21.44 -23.04 -19.71
N LEU A 547 -20.17 -23.09 -20.12
CA LEU A 547 -19.19 -22.01 -19.93
C LEU A 547 -19.55 -20.72 -20.68
N LYS A 548 -20.40 -20.74 -21.70
CA LYS A 548 -20.91 -19.50 -22.34
C LYS A 548 -21.92 -18.76 -21.47
N GLY A 549 -22.52 -19.44 -20.50
CA GLY A 549 -23.45 -18.90 -19.52
C GLY A 549 -22.74 -18.35 -18.27
N SER A 550 -23.51 -17.91 -17.27
CA SER A 550 -23.03 -17.39 -15.98
C SER A 550 -23.45 -18.26 -14.78
N ASP A 551 -24.04 -19.41 -15.01
CA ASP A 551 -24.51 -20.33 -13.95
C ASP A 551 -23.33 -21.14 -13.40
N VAL A 552 -22.81 -20.71 -12.25
CA VAL A 552 -21.64 -21.30 -11.58
C VAL A 552 -21.90 -22.74 -11.14
N GLU A 553 -23.13 -23.05 -10.67
CA GLU A 553 -23.47 -24.40 -10.20
C GLU A 553 -23.61 -25.39 -11.39
N ALA A 554 -24.13 -24.91 -12.50
CA ALA A 554 -24.17 -25.73 -13.73
C ALA A 554 -22.73 -26.00 -14.24
N ILE A 555 -21.84 -25.04 -14.20
CA ILE A 555 -20.43 -25.22 -14.59
C ILE A 555 -19.73 -26.23 -13.68
N LYS A 556 -19.93 -26.15 -12.35
CA LYS A 556 -19.39 -27.15 -11.40
C LYS A 556 -19.87 -28.56 -11.73
N ALA A 557 -21.19 -28.73 -11.89
CA ALA A 557 -21.81 -30.03 -12.17
C ALA A 557 -21.28 -30.64 -13.48
N ASP A 558 -21.17 -29.85 -14.55
CA ASP A 558 -20.66 -30.34 -15.83
C ASP A 558 -19.14 -30.59 -15.79
N THR A 559 -18.36 -29.84 -14.99
CA THR A 559 -16.94 -30.11 -14.74
C THR A 559 -16.77 -31.47 -14.06
N GLU A 560 -17.53 -31.76 -13.00
CA GLU A 560 -17.54 -33.06 -12.34
C GLU A 560 -17.95 -34.18 -13.26
N ALA A 561 -18.88 -33.93 -14.19
CA ALA A 561 -19.30 -34.94 -15.18
C ALA A 561 -18.13 -35.30 -16.13
N VAL A 562 -17.34 -34.34 -16.57
CA VAL A 562 -16.12 -34.58 -17.36
C VAL A 562 -15.12 -35.41 -16.56
N GLU A 563 -14.84 -35.01 -15.32
CA GLU A 563 -13.89 -35.70 -14.42
C GLU A 563 -14.33 -37.16 -14.19
N LYS A 564 -15.63 -37.41 -13.94
CA LYS A 564 -16.18 -38.77 -13.75
C LYS A 564 -16.12 -39.63 -15.00
N SER A 565 -16.43 -39.07 -16.18
CA SER A 565 -16.35 -39.81 -17.43
C SER A 565 -14.88 -40.16 -17.76
N PHE A 566 -13.95 -39.27 -17.43
CA PHE A 566 -12.53 -39.52 -17.60
C PHE A 566 -11.97 -40.57 -16.64
N TYR A 567 -12.46 -40.59 -15.39
CA TYR A 567 -12.08 -41.60 -14.40
C TYR A 567 -12.35 -43.01 -14.84
N LYS A 568 -13.48 -43.26 -15.57
CA LYS A 568 -13.82 -44.56 -16.15
C LYS A 568 -12.76 -45.07 -17.14
N ILE A 569 -12.20 -44.17 -17.96
CA ILE A 569 -11.12 -44.51 -18.89
C ILE A 569 -9.86 -44.93 -18.10
N SER A 570 -9.52 -44.18 -17.09
CA SER A 570 -8.35 -44.46 -16.26
C SER A 570 -8.48 -45.81 -15.54
N GLU A 571 -9.64 -46.13 -14.99
CA GLU A 571 -9.92 -47.38 -14.30
C GLU A 571 -9.80 -48.60 -15.25
N LYS A 572 -10.35 -48.48 -16.45
CA LYS A 572 -10.27 -49.56 -17.46
C LYS A 572 -8.81 -49.78 -17.94
N LEU A 573 -8.07 -48.72 -18.12
CA LEU A 573 -6.63 -48.80 -18.49
C LEU A 573 -5.80 -49.47 -17.41
N TYR A 574 -6.05 -49.15 -16.14
CA TYR A 574 -5.39 -49.81 -15.00
C TYR A 574 -5.76 -51.31 -14.92
N ALA A 575 -7.02 -51.66 -15.15
CA ALA A 575 -7.48 -53.05 -15.16
C ALA A 575 -6.86 -53.85 -16.32
N GLN A 576 -6.67 -53.26 -17.49
CA GLN A 576 -6.00 -53.88 -18.64
C GLN A 576 -4.51 -54.10 -18.43
N GLN A 577 -3.81 -53.21 -17.69
CA GLN A 577 -2.41 -53.38 -17.34
C GLN A 577 -2.18 -54.49 -16.31
N GLN A 578 -3.14 -54.75 -15.41
CA GLN A 578 -3.07 -55.85 -14.44
C GLN A 578 -3.42 -57.24 -15.02
N GLY A 579 -3.97 -57.30 -16.23
CA GLY A 579 -4.40 -58.54 -16.90
C GLY A 579 -3.34 -59.17 -17.81
N GLN A 580 -2.12 -58.65 -17.98
CA GLN A 580 -1.05 -59.33 -18.72
C GLN A 580 -0.10 -60.09 -17.76
N PRO A 581 -0.02 -61.42 -17.85
CA PRO A 581 0.92 -62.21 -17.07
C PRO A 581 2.32 -62.14 -17.72
N GLY A 582 3.22 -61.40 -17.10
CA GLY A 582 4.63 -61.48 -17.51
C GLY A 582 5.41 -60.17 -17.36
N ALA A 583 5.66 -59.74 -16.13
CA ALA A 583 6.88 -58.97 -15.79
C ALA A 583 7.20 -59.23 -14.30
N GLU A 584 8.36 -59.77 -14.04
CA GLU A 584 8.86 -60.12 -12.71
C GLU A 584 8.88 -58.87 -11.79
N ALA A 585 8.32 -59.04 -10.59
CA ALA A 585 8.28 -58.07 -9.55
C ALA A 585 9.67 -57.92 -8.90
N ASP A 586 10.23 -56.73 -8.86
CA ASP A 586 11.38 -56.35 -7.99
C ASP A 586 10.86 -56.25 -6.54
N PRO A 587 11.43 -57.00 -5.58
CA PRO A 587 10.92 -57.11 -4.21
C PRO A 587 11.34 -56.01 -3.26
N ASN A 588 11.70 -54.80 -3.71
CA ASN A 588 12.18 -53.74 -2.82
C ASN A 588 11.49 -52.37 -2.95
N ALA A 589 10.17 -52.37 -2.95
CA ALA A 589 9.42 -51.11 -2.75
C ALA A 589 8.55 -51.25 -1.50
N GLY A 590 9.13 -50.88 -0.38
CA GLY A 590 8.49 -50.85 0.94
C GLY A 590 7.44 -49.74 1.08
N ALA A 591 6.44 -50.09 1.84
CA ALA A 591 5.23 -49.35 2.21
C ALA A 591 5.48 -47.92 2.71
N GLY A 592 4.65 -47.00 2.25
CA GLY A 592 4.54 -45.62 2.75
C GLY A 592 3.16 -45.05 2.52
N ASN A 593 2.41 -45.13 3.51
CA ASN A 593 1.18 -44.52 4.04
C ASN A 593 0.43 -43.45 3.25
N ASN A 594 -0.89 -43.62 3.22
CA ASN A 594 -1.94 -42.68 2.82
C ASN A 594 -1.88 -41.33 3.52
N GLY A 595 -2.03 -40.26 2.74
CA GLY A 595 -2.31 -38.91 3.20
C GLY A 595 -2.71 -38.05 2.01
N SER A 596 -4.01 -37.74 1.92
CA SER A 596 -4.59 -36.75 1.00
C SER A 596 -3.87 -35.41 1.14
N ASP A 597 -3.32 -34.83 0.07
CA ASP A 597 -3.59 -33.42 -0.25
C ASP A 597 -2.94 -32.96 -1.57
N GLY A 598 -3.45 -31.86 -2.07
CA GLY A 598 -3.35 -31.28 -3.39
C GLY A 598 -1.93 -31.10 -3.96
N THR A 599 -1.78 -31.52 -5.18
CA THR A 599 -0.57 -31.37 -6.00
C THR A 599 -0.47 -29.95 -6.59
N TYR A 600 0.44 -29.18 -6.05
CA TYR A 600 0.96 -27.97 -6.73
C TYR A 600 2.01 -28.37 -7.76
N TYR A 601 1.81 -27.97 -9.01
CA TYR A 601 2.84 -28.08 -10.03
C TYR A 601 3.81 -26.91 -9.93
N ASN A 602 5.05 -27.20 -9.54
CA ASN A 602 6.19 -26.30 -9.71
C ASN A 602 6.61 -26.33 -11.18
N ALA A 603 6.53 -25.21 -11.87
CA ALA A 603 7.18 -25.00 -13.14
C ALA A 603 8.67 -24.70 -12.86
N ASN A 604 9.53 -25.71 -13.05
CA ASN A 604 10.98 -25.50 -13.09
C ASN A 604 11.35 -24.72 -14.35
N TYR A 605 11.81 -23.48 -14.17
CA TYR A 605 12.63 -22.80 -15.16
C TYR A 605 14.07 -23.29 -14.99
N GLU A 606 14.56 -24.05 -15.95
CA GLU A 606 16.00 -24.35 -16.08
C GLU A 606 16.72 -23.09 -16.56
N ASP A 607 17.61 -22.60 -15.72
CA ASP A 607 18.55 -21.53 -16.05
C ASP A 607 19.70 -22.12 -16.88
N HIS A 608 19.72 -21.79 -18.18
CA HIS A 608 20.86 -22.05 -19.04
C HIS A 608 21.81 -20.84 -19.04
N SER A 609 22.56 -20.65 -17.98
CA SER A 609 23.80 -19.88 -18.00
C SER A 609 24.97 -20.79 -17.75
N ASN A 610 25.53 -21.33 -18.81
CA ASN A 610 26.73 -22.15 -18.72
C ASN A 610 27.94 -21.41 -19.26
N ASN A 611 28.96 -21.38 -18.44
CA ASN A 611 30.39 -21.43 -18.69
C ASN A 611 30.96 -20.84 -20.00
N ASN A 612 31.85 -19.87 -19.84
CA ASN A 612 33.25 -20.09 -20.23
C ASN A 612 34.16 -18.96 -19.75
N ASN A 613 35.23 -19.40 -19.04
CA ASN A 613 36.50 -18.73 -18.68
C ASN A 613 36.46 -17.58 -17.69
#